data_b38dcbf6af695405119f5f3e527c9b49
#
_entry.id   b38dcbf6af695405119f5f3e527c9b49
#
_cell.length_a   1.000
_cell.length_b   1.000
_cell.length_c   1.000
_cell.angle_alpha   90.00
_cell.angle_beta   90.00
_cell.angle_gamma   90.00
#
_symmetry.space_group_name_H-M   'P 1'
#
loop_
_entity.id
_entity.type
_entity.pdbx_description
1 polymer ?
#
loop_
_entity_poly.entity_id
_entity_poly.type
_entity_poly.pdbx_seq_one_letter_code
_entity_poly.pdbx_strand_id
1 'polypeptide(L)'
;MKKIFKALGILVLVVIVLLVALPFLFKGKIAEIIQQQMDEQLNATVELADLDLSLISTFPDFKLELKGIKVTGKGQYEGVALADIGLIETNLDLMSVVNGDQMKIKSVGIADASFHVIVDVVESDTFANYDIVKSAGEAEGEEELEEEVSEDAAPFSMSISSYYLRNINVIYDDRVGDMYAEIKSLTHEGSGDFTLDNFLLQTQTNIEELTFKMEGMRYLKKAKFDIKFDTEIDMVNSKYTFKENHFGINDLMLNFDGYVALPDDETTELDLTFNTEKTTFKSVLSLIPAVYMSDFETIKTDGNFALNGMAKGKMVGD
;
A
#
# COMPACT_ATOMS: atom_id res chain seq x y z
N MET A 1 -43.12 -30.22 16.13
CA MET A 1 -42.56 -29.47 15.00
C MET A 1 -42.74 -27.96 15.15
N LYS A 2 -43.94 -27.39 15.22
CA LYS A 2 -44.19 -25.91 15.32
C LYS A 2 -43.46 -25.23 16.51
N LYS A 3 -43.30 -25.89 17.68
CA LYS A 3 -42.60 -25.35 18.85
C LYS A 3 -41.05 -25.28 18.61
N ILE A 4 -40.51 -26.26 17.91
CA ILE A 4 -39.06 -26.30 17.56
C ILE A 4 -38.71 -25.20 16.57
N PHE A 5 -39.55 -24.97 15.54
CA PHE A 5 -39.36 -23.87 14.59
C PHE A 5 -39.49 -22.49 15.25
N LYS A 6 -40.40 -22.34 16.23
CA LYS A 6 -40.49 -21.09 17.01
C LYS A 6 -39.25 -20.87 17.88
N ALA A 7 -38.76 -21.93 18.57
CA ALA A 7 -37.56 -21.83 19.37
C ALA A 7 -36.32 -21.52 18.51
N LEU A 8 -36.17 -22.16 17.35
CA LEU A 8 -35.10 -21.88 16.39
C LEU A 8 -35.19 -20.44 15.86
N GLY A 9 -36.39 -19.95 15.51
CA GLY A 9 -36.60 -18.58 15.07
C GLY A 9 -36.26 -17.55 16.14
N ILE A 10 -36.55 -17.81 17.41
CA ILE A 10 -36.19 -16.96 18.54
C ILE A 10 -34.66 -16.98 18.73
N LEU A 11 -34.01 -18.15 18.64
CA LEU A 11 -32.59 -18.27 18.76
C LEU A 11 -31.87 -17.49 17.66
N VAL A 12 -32.31 -17.63 16.42
CA VAL A 12 -31.76 -16.86 15.28
C VAL A 12 -31.94 -15.36 15.49
N LEU A 13 -33.12 -14.93 15.94
CA LEU A 13 -33.37 -13.53 16.25
C LEU A 13 -32.42 -13.00 17.35
N VAL A 14 -32.22 -13.77 18.42
CA VAL A 14 -31.29 -13.39 19.51
C VAL A 14 -29.87 -13.29 18.99
N VAL A 15 -29.41 -14.23 18.15
CA VAL A 15 -28.11 -14.17 17.53
C VAL A 15 -27.95 -12.91 16.65
N ILE A 16 -28.96 -12.60 15.83
CA ILE A 16 -28.95 -11.38 15.01
C ILE A 16 -28.88 -10.11 15.89
N VAL A 17 -29.66 -10.06 16.95
CA VAL A 17 -29.65 -8.90 17.87
C VAL A 17 -28.30 -8.77 18.55
N LEU A 18 -27.66 -9.87 18.96
CA LEU A 18 -26.33 -9.86 19.53
C LEU A 18 -25.29 -9.39 18.50
N LEU A 19 -25.31 -9.90 17.26
CA LEU A 19 -24.42 -9.48 16.20
C LEU A 19 -24.54 -7.98 15.87
N VAL A 20 -25.73 -7.42 16.00
CA VAL A 20 -25.95 -5.97 15.82
C VAL A 20 -25.48 -5.17 17.03
N ALA A 21 -25.67 -5.69 18.25
CA ALA A 21 -25.39 -4.96 19.49
C ALA A 21 -23.90 -4.97 19.86
N LEU A 22 -23.19 -6.05 19.57
CA LEU A 22 -21.76 -6.21 19.91
C LEU A 22 -20.88 -5.04 19.43
N PRO A 23 -20.92 -4.59 18.17
CA PRO A 23 -20.14 -3.45 17.71
C PRO A 23 -20.36 -2.18 18.55
N PHE A 24 -21.61 -1.89 18.91
CA PHE A 24 -21.94 -0.70 19.70
C PHE A 24 -21.39 -0.76 21.13
N LEU A 25 -21.29 -1.96 21.72
CA LEU A 25 -20.76 -2.14 23.07
C LEU A 25 -19.24 -1.98 23.14
N PHE A 26 -18.53 -2.35 22.08
CA PHE A 26 -17.06 -2.35 22.07
C PHE A 26 -16.44 -1.16 21.34
N LYS A 27 -17.19 -0.44 20.50
CA LYS A 27 -16.70 0.70 19.70
C LYS A 27 -15.88 1.70 20.54
N GLY A 28 -16.44 2.14 21.67
CA GLY A 28 -15.79 3.14 22.53
C GLY A 28 -14.46 2.64 23.12
N LYS A 29 -14.43 1.39 23.60
CA LYS A 29 -13.22 0.81 24.19
C LYS A 29 -12.12 0.59 23.15
N ILE A 30 -12.47 0.14 21.94
CA ILE A 30 -11.54 -0.04 20.84
C ILE A 30 -10.96 1.31 20.39
N ALA A 31 -11.82 2.34 20.25
CA ALA A 31 -11.37 3.69 19.92
C ALA A 31 -10.39 4.24 20.96
N GLU A 32 -10.66 4.05 22.26
CA GLU A 32 -9.77 4.46 23.36
C GLU A 32 -8.40 3.76 23.28
N ILE A 33 -8.38 2.43 23.06
CA ILE A 33 -7.13 1.66 22.93
C ILE A 33 -6.33 2.14 21.71
N ILE A 34 -6.98 2.35 20.56
CA ILE A 34 -6.31 2.83 19.35
C ILE A 34 -5.73 4.21 19.60
N GLN A 35 -6.51 5.13 20.18
CA GLN A 35 -6.03 6.48 20.47
C GLN A 35 -4.85 6.47 21.46
N GLN A 36 -4.94 5.66 22.52
CA GLN A 36 -3.86 5.52 23.49
C GLN A 36 -2.59 4.98 22.82
N GLN A 37 -2.67 3.94 21.99
CA GLN A 37 -1.51 3.40 21.29
C GLN A 37 -0.90 4.42 20.31
N MET A 38 -1.71 5.19 19.60
CA MET A 38 -1.24 6.27 18.74
C MET A 38 -0.47 7.33 19.54
N ASP A 39 -1.00 7.75 20.68
CA ASP A 39 -0.38 8.79 21.53
C ASP A 39 0.91 8.29 22.21
N GLU A 40 0.97 7.00 22.58
CA GLU A 40 2.15 6.36 23.20
C GLU A 40 3.26 6.11 22.21
N GLN A 41 2.94 5.64 21.00
CA GLN A 41 3.93 5.18 20.01
C GLN A 41 4.39 6.28 19.05
N LEU A 42 3.59 7.35 18.88
CA LEU A 42 3.87 8.35 17.85
C LEU A 42 4.27 9.71 18.45
N ASN A 43 5.33 10.27 17.90
CA ASN A 43 5.72 11.66 18.10
C ASN A 43 4.99 12.59 17.11
N ALA A 44 3.68 12.43 17.03
CA ALA A 44 2.78 13.21 16.18
C ALA A 44 1.45 13.45 16.92
N THR A 45 0.69 14.42 16.46
CA THR A 45 -0.71 14.56 16.87
C THR A 45 -1.57 13.77 15.90
N VAL A 46 -2.29 12.76 16.41
CA VAL A 46 -3.19 11.95 15.60
C VAL A 46 -4.62 12.19 16.04
N GLU A 47 -5.45 12.62 15.11
CA GLU A 47 -6.89 12.81 15.32
C GLU A 47 -7.64 11.71 14.56
N LEU A 48 -8.59 11.06 15.22
CA LEU A 48 -9.49 10.07 14.64
C LEU A 48 -10.92 10.60 14.74
N ALA A 49 -11.59 10.84 13.61
CA ALA A 49 -12.93 11.41 13.62
C ALA A 49 -13.99 10.37 14.01
N ASP A 50 -13.91 9.15 13.48
CA ASP A 50 -14.87 8.09 13.79
C ASP A 50 -14.24 6.70 13.58
N LEU A 51 -14.83 5.72 14.28
CA LEU A 51 -14.50 4.31 14.18
C LEU A 51 -15.79 3.52 14.03
N ASP A 52 -15.90 2.70 13.01
CA ASP A 52 -17.03 1.81 12.80
C ASP A 52 -16.62 0.34 12.84
N LEU A 53 -17.50 -0.45 13.43
CA LEU A 53 -17.36 -1.89 13.55
C LEU A 53 -18.60 -2.56 12.94
N SER A 54 -18.41 -3.53 12.09
CA SER A 54 -19.51 -4.28 11.46
C SER A 54 -19.24 -5.77 11.45
N LEU A 55 -20.28 -6.55 11.77
CA LEU A 55 -20.33 -8.00 11.64
C LEU A 55 -21.33 -8.45 10.57
N ILE A 56 -22.20 -7.55 10.10
CA ILE A 56 -23.31 -7.91 9.20
C ILE A 56 -22.88 -7.82 7.74
N SER A 57 -22.17 -6.77 7.38
CA SER A 57 -21.79 -6.50 5.99
C SER A 57 -20.76 -7.49 5.43
N THR A 58 -20.00 -8.13 6.30
CA THR A 58 -18.89 -9.03 5.96
C THR A 58 -18.98 -10.40 6.61
N PHE A 59 -20.14 -10.73 7.21
CA PHE A 59 -20.33 -12.01 7.91
C PHE A 59 -19.80 -13.22 7.12
N PRO A 60 -18.99 -14.12 7.73
CA PRO A 60 -18.65 -14.24 9.15
C PRO A 60 -17.44 -13.38 9.60
N ASP A 61 -16.95 -12.46 8.80
CA ASP A 61 -15.81 -11.64 9.12
C ASP A 61 -16.20 -10.38 9.89
N PHE A 62 -15.25 -9.85 10.63
CA PHE A 62 -15.39 -8.62 11.39
C PHE A 62 -14.74 -7.48 10.62
N LYS A 63 -15.50 -6.44 10.29
CA LYS A 63 -15.01 -5.25 9.61
C LYS A 63 -14.74 -4.13 10.62
N LEU A 64 -13.54 -3.57 10.56
CA LEU A 64 -13.14 -2.36 11.27
C LEU A 64 -12.89 -1.25 10.25
N GLU A 65 -13.50 -0.09 10.48
CA GLU A 65 -13.28 1.13 9.68
C GLU A 65 -12.82 2.27 10.59
N LEU A 66 -11.71 2.90 10.25
CA LEU A 66 -11.21 4.14 10.85
C LEU A 66 -11.44 5.26 9.86
N LYS A 67 -12.13 6.33 10.27
CA LYS A 67 -12.55 7.43 9.38
C LYS A 67 -11.98 8.76 9.82
N GLY A 68 -11.49 9.55 8.87
CA GLY A 68 -11.02 10.90 9.10
C GLY A 68 -9.82 10.94 10.04
N ILE A 69 -8.74 10.25 9.66
CA ILE A 69 -7.49 10.24 10.41
C ILE A 69 -6.62 11.39 9.91
N LYS A 70 -6.22 12.28 10.84
CA LYS A 70 -5.24 13.32 10.57
C LYS A 70 -3.99 13.09 11.39
N VAL A 71 -2.84 13.09 10.72
CA VAL A 71 -1.53 13.02 11.36
C VAL A 71 -0.81 14.34 11.15
N THR A 72 -0.52 15.04 12.24
CA THR A 72 0.16 16.35 12.22
C THR A 72 1.45 16.24 12.99
N GLY A 73 2.53 16.72 12.41
CA GLY A 73 3.85 16.71 13.03
C GLY A 73 3.91 17.50 14.33
N LYS A 74 4.88 17.17 15.16
CA LYS A 74 5.29 17.90 16.37
C LYS A 74 6.68 18.49 16.21
N GLY A 75 7.10 19.30 17.15
CA GLY A 75 8.44 19.91 17.16
C GLY A 75 8.71 20.73 15.91
N GLN A 76 9.73 20.36 15.15
CA GLN A 76 10.14 21.06 13.92
C GLN A 76 9.04 21.12 12.86
N TYR A 77 8.18 20.10 12.79
CA TYR A 77 7.06 20.01 11.85
C TYR A 77 5.71 20.30 12.52
N GLU A 78 5.72 21.08 13.64
CA GLU A 78 4.49 21.40 14.34
C GLU A 78 3.47 22.08 13.42
N GLY A 79 2.27 21.53 13.39
CA GLY A 79 1.17 22.02 12.55
C GLY A 79 1.27 21.63 11.08
N VAL A 80 2.33 20.94 10.65
CA VAL A 80 2.45 20.42 9.28
C VAL A 80 1.73 19.08 9.19
N ALA A 81 0.73 19.00 8.29
CA ALA A 81 0.02 17.75 8.06
C ALA A 81 0.93 16.78 7.29
N LEU A 82 1.19 15.61 7.87
CA LEU A 82 1.85 14.48 7.20
C LEU A 82 0.84 13.65 6.42
N ALA A 83 -0.33 13.38 7.03
CA ALA A 83 -1.37 12.58 6.41
C ALA A 83 -2.77 13.09 6.76
N ASP A 84 -3.67 13.01 5.78
CA ASP A 84 -5.11 13.18 5.94
C ASP A 84 -5.76 11.99 5.21
N ILE A 85 -6.35 11.07 5.98
CA ILE A 85 -6.84 9.78 5.48
C ILE A 85 -8.34 9.69 5.73
N GLY A 86 -9.13 9.64 4.66
CA GLY A 86 -10.57 9.53 4.74
C GLY A 86 -11.03 8.21 5.34
N LEU A 87 -10.41 7.10 4.93
CA LEU A 87 -10.79 5.76 5.37
C LEU A 87 -9.60 4.82 5.43
N ILE A 88 -9.46 4.10 6.53
CA ILE A 88 -8.72 2.84 6.62
C ILE A 88 -9.74 1.75 6.99
N GLU A 89 -9.77 0.67 6.23
CA GLU A 89 -10.63 -0.47 6.56
C GLU A 89 -9.84 -1.79 6.58
N THR A 90 -10.28 -2.69 7.45
CA THR A 90 -9.72 -4.04 7.51
C THR A 90 -10.83 -5.06 7.81
N ASN A 91 -10.73 -6.22 7.18
CA ASN A 91 -11.56 -7.37 7.49
C ASN A 91 -10.74 -8.40 8.25
N LEU A 92 -11.23 -8.76 9.42
CA LEU A 92 -10.61 -9.72 10.34
C LEU A 92 -11.44 -11.00 10.38
N ASP A 93 -10.76 -12.14 10.47
CA ASP A 93 -11.45 -13.41 10.71
C ASP A 93 -12.09 -13.40 12.11
N LEU A 94 -13.42 -13.47 12.18
CA LEU A 94 -14.14 -13.41 13.46
C LEU A 94 -13.73 -14.53 14.39
N MET A 95 -13.49 -15.74 13.88
CA MET A 95 -13.16 -16.89 14.72
C MET A 95 -11.76 -16.75 15.31
N SER A 96 -10.81 -16.14 14.59
CA SER A 96 -9.49 -15.85 15.13
C SER A 96 -9.55 -14.85 16.30
N VAL A 97 -10.44 -13.85 16.19
CA VAL A 97 -10.65 -12.85 17.25
C VAL A 97 -11.34 -13.48 18.49
N VAL A 98 -12.35 -14.32 18.28
CA VAL A 98 -13.13 -14.94 19.36
C VAL A 98 -12.36 -16.00 20.11
N ASN A 99 -11.57 -16.81 19.42
CA ASN A 99 -10.80 -17.90 20.02
C ASN A 99 -9.55 -17.42 20.77
N GLY A 100 -9.12 -16.15 20.55
CA GLY A 100 -7.86 -15.64 21.06
C GLY A 100 -6.64 -16.25 20.37
N ASP A 101 -6.84 -16.85 19.18
CA ASP A 101 -5.78 -17.32 18.31
C ASP A 101 -5.07 -16.14 17.62
N GLN A 102 -4.06 -16.44 16.80
CA GLN A 102 -3.45 -15.45 15.94
C GLN A 102 -4.51 -14.66 15.15
N MET A 103 -4.56 -13.35 15.32
CA MET A 103 -5.49 -12.49 14.59
C MET A 103 -5.19 -12.56 13.08
N LYS A 104 -6.18 -13.00 12.29
CA LYS A 104 -6.04 -13.15 10.85
C LYS A 104 -6.69 -11.95 10.15
N ILE A 105 -5.85 -11.13 9.50
CA ILE A 105 -6.31 -10.06 8.61
C ILE A 105 -6.53 -10.65 7.22
N LYS A 106 -7.78 -10.52 6.71
CA LYS A 106 -8.15 -10.99 5.37
C LYS A 106 -7.98 -9.93 4.30
N SER A 107 -8.27 -8.68 4.63
CA SER A 107 -8.08 -7.56 3.72
C SER A 107 -7.74 -6.27 4.44
N VAL A 108 -7.00 -5.38 3.74
CA VAL A 108 -6.69 -4.03 4.20
C VAL A 108 -6.93 -3.06 3.07
N GLY A 109 -7.54 -1.93 3.37
CA GLY A 109 -7.78 -0.88 2.39
C GLY A 109 -7.54 0.52 2.95
N ILE A 110 -7.04 1.41 2.10
CA ILE A 110 -6.93 2.85 2.37
C ILE A 110 -7.62 3.59 1.23
N ALA A 111 -8.49 4.54 1.56
CA ALA A 111 -9.17 5.36 0.57
C ALA A 111 -9.19 6.84 0.94
N ASP A 112 -9.22 7.68 -0.10
CA ASP A 112 -9.34 9.13 0.01
C ASP A 112 -8.26 9.73 0.93
N ALA A 113 -6.99 9.40 0.64
CA ALA A 113 -5.87 9.84 1.47
C ALA A 113 -4.94 10.80 0.72
N SER A 114 -4.39 11.75 1.50
CA SER A 114 -3.36 12.66 1.07
C SER A 114 -2.18 12.59 2.02
N PHE A 115 -0.98 12.38 1.48
CA PHE A 115 0.28 12.35 2.21
C PHE A 115 1.19 13.47 1.74
N HIS A 116 1.82 14.16 2.68
CA HIS A 116 2.81 15.19 2.37
C HIS A 116 4.10 14.89 3.15
N VAL A 117 5.02 14.24 2.47
CA VAL A 117 6.34 13.87 2.99
C VAL A 117 7.32 15.00 2.70
N ILE A 118 8.03 15.45 3.73
CA ILE A 118 9.07 16.49 3.66
C ILE A 118 10.35 15.95 4.27
N VAL A 119 11.45 16.08 3.54
CA VAL A 119 12.81 15.86 4.05
C VAL A 119 13.57 17.18 3.97
N ASP A 120 14.12 17.64 5.08
CA ASP A 120 14.79 18.95 5.18
C ASP A 120 16.04 18.89 6.06
N VAL A 121 16.88 19.90 5.95
CA VAL A 121 18.05 20.09 6.84
C VAL A 121 17.79 21.25 7.80
N VAL A 122 18.01 21.01 9.08
CA VAL A 122 17.95 22.04 10.12
C VAL A 122 19.23 21.95 10.95
N GLU A 123 19.98 23.06 11.02
CA GLU A 123 21.23 23.17 11.79
C GLU A 123 22.30 22.12 11.48
N SER A 124 22.29 21.50 10.30
CA SER A 124 23.18 20.43 9.79
C SER A 124 22.67 19.01 9.96
N ASP A 125 21.56 18.78 10.61
CA ASP A 125 20.94 17.46 10.71
C ASP A 125 19.82 17.31 9.69
N THR A 126 19.69 16.13 9.12
CA THR A 126 18.60 15.80 8.20
C THR A 126 17.42 15.29 9.01
N PHE A 127 16.25 15.86 8.74
CA PHE A 127 14.99 15.49 9.38
C PHE A 127 13.94 15.14 8.32
N ALA A 128 13.08 14.19 8.66
CA ALA A 128 11.91 13.89 7.86
C ALA A 128 10.64 14.01 8.71
N ASN A 129 9.57 14.55 8.13
CA ASN A 129 8.31 14.70 8.85
C ASN A 129 7.58 13.36 9.08
N TYR A 130 8.07 12.27 8.48
CA TYR A 130 7.58 10.92 8.70
C TYR A 130 8.33 10.16 9.83
N ASP A 131 9.39 10.76 10.40
CA ASP A 131 10.09 10.21 11.57
C ASP A 131 9.27 10.47 12.83
N ILE A 132 8.07 9.90 12.85
CA ILE A 132 7.09 10.10 13.92
C ILE A 132 7.02 8.93 14.90
N VAL A 133 7.71 7.82 14.66
CA VAL A 133 7.75 6.70 15.60
C VAL A 133 8.74 7.02 16.71
N LYS A 134 8.28 6.99 17.96
CA LYS A 134 9.16 7.19 19.11
C LYS A 134 10.17 6.04 19.20
N SER A 135 11.45 6.39 19.33
CA SER A 135 12.49 5.39 19.62
C SER A 135 12.25 4.77 21.00
N ALA A 136 12.50 3.49 21.16
CA ALA A 136 12.27 2.75 22.40
C ALA A 136 13.06 3.30 23.65
N GLY A 137 13.82 4.40 23.50
CA GLY A 137 14.57 5.05 24.55
C GLY A 137 14.06 6.45 25.00
N GLU A 138 12.98 6.98 24.40
CA GLU A 138 12.41 8.30 24.75
C GLU A 138 11.23 8.25 25.74
N ALA A 139 10.90 7.07 26.25
CA ALA A 139 10.00 6.95 27.40
C ALA A 139 10.77 7.43 28.63
N GLU A 140 10.41 8.60 29.17
CA GLU A 140 11.01 9.18 30.39
C GLU A 140 10.97 8.15 31.53
N GLY A 141 12.13 7.66 31.95
CA GLY A 141 12.31 6.83 33.12
C GLY A 141 13.33 5.72 32.89
N GLU A 142 14.58 6.02 33.27
CA GLU A 142 15.64 5.01 33.42
C GLU A 142 15.18 3.86 34.34
N GLU A 143 14.75 2.78 33.77
CA GLU A 143 14.96 1.41 34.27
C GLU A 143 15.23 0.56 33.03
N GLU A 144 16.45 0.01 32.96
CA GLU A 144 16.78 -1.10 32.08
C GLU A 144 15.82 -2.26 32.41
N LEU A 145 14.64 -2.22 31.82
CA LEU A 145 13.80 -3.39 31.71
C LEU A 145 14.36 -4.16 30.51
N GLU A 146 15.11 -5.23 30.81
CA GLU A 146 15.32 -6.33 29.86
C GLU A 146 13.97 -6.52 29.14
N GLU A 147 13.96 -6.42 27.79
CA GLU A 147 12.80 -6.79 26.99
C GLU A 147 12.44 -8.24 27.31
N GLU A 148 11.63 -8.44 28.34
CA GLU A 148 10.75 -9.59 28.35
C GLU A 148 9.79 -9.36 27.17
N VAL A 149 10.20 -9.86 26.01
CA VAL A 149 9.26 -10.20 24.95
C VAL A 149 8.23 -11.07 25.63
N SER A 150 7.06 -10.51 25.90
CA SER A 150 5.98 -11.25 26.51
C SER A 150 5.66 -12.40 25.53
N GLU A 151 6.08 -13.61 25.89
CA GLU A 151 5.78 -14.85 25.13
C GLU A 151 4.27 -15.09 24.95
N ASP A 152 3.43 -14.25 25.55
CA ASP A 152 1.97 -14.29 25.49
C ASP A 152 1.34 -13.37 24.44
N ALA A 153 2.10 -12.59 23.69
CA ALA A 153 1.55 -11.93 22.51
C ALA A 153 1.38 -12.98 21.41
N ALA A 154 0.16 -13.46 21.22
CA ALA A 154 -0.16 -14.40 20.15
C ALA A 154 0.41 -13.85 18.83
N PRO A 155 1.29 -14.60 18.12
CA PRO A 155 1.97 -14.07 16.95
C PRO A 155 0.93 -13.64 15.92
N PHE A 156 1.05 -12.40 15.46
CA PHE A 156 0.18 -11.81 14.47
C PHE A 156 0.41 -12.52 13.13
N SER A 157 -0.62 -13.15 12.59
CA SER A 157 -0.56 -13.83 11.29
C SER A 157 -1.28 -13.00 10.26
N MET A 158 -0.54 -12.45 9.29
CA MET A 158 -1.11 -11.75 8.14
C MET A 158 -1.52 -12.77 7.08
N SER A 159 -2.82 -13.03 6.98
CA SER A 159 -3.43 -13.86 5.93
C SER A 159 -4.17 -12.94 4.96
N ILE A 160 -3.47 -11.92 4.44
CA ILE A 160 -4.06 -10.93 3.55
C ILE A 160 -4.35 -11.61 2.21
N SER A 161 -5.63 -11.67 1.83
CA SER A 161 -6.07 -12.16 0.53
C SER A 161 -6.33 -11.06 -0.48
N SER A 162 -6.55 -9.83 -0.01
CA SER A 162 -6.70 -8.65 -0.87
C SER A 162 -6.33 -7.37 -0.14
N TYR A 163 -5.87 -6.40 -0.90
CA TYR A 163 -5.61 -5.05 -0.39
C TYR A 163 -5.89 -4.01 -1.47
N TYR A 164 -6.14 -2.78 -1.04
CA TYR A 164 -6.32 -1.68 -1.98
C TYR A 164 -5.88 -0.32 -1.43
N LEU A 165 -5.49 0.54 -2.36
CA LEU A 165 -5.33 1.97 -2.21
C LEU A 165 -6.25 2.65 -3.22
N ARG A 166 -7.13 3.56 -2.81
CA ARG A 166 -8.05 4.25 -3.72
C ARG A 166 -8.02 5.75 -3.50
N ASN A 167 -7.88 6.50 -4.59
CA ASN A 167 -7.84 7.96 -4.57
C ASN A 167 -6.76 8.50 -3.60
N ILE A 168 -5.53 8.02 -3.76
CA ILE A 168 -4.39 8.43 -2.94
C ILE A 168 -3.62 9.53 -3.63
N ASN A 169 -3.35 10.61 -2.89
CA ASN A 169 -2.49 11.70 -3.31
C ASN A 169 -1.22 11.72 -2.47
N VAL A 170 -0.07 11.91 -3.10
CA VAL A 170 1.21 11.95 -2.40
C VAL A 170 2.03 13.13 -2.92
N ILE A 171 2.56 13.92 -2.01
CA ILE A 171 3.64 14.86 -2.28
C ILE A 171 4.86 14.38 -1.51
N TYR A 172 5.98 14.20 -2.20
CA TYR A 172 7.28 13.92 -1.63
C TYR A 172 8.21 15.08 -1.99
N ASP A 173 8.64 15.85 -1.00
CA ASP A 173 9.46 17.06 -1.12
C ASP A 173 10.77 16.84 -0.34
N ASP A 174 11.75 16.23 -1.00
CA ASP A 174 13.10 16.04 -0.47
C ASP A 174 13.98 17.22 -0.90
N ARG A 175 14.13 18.16 0.00
CA ARG A 175 14.94 19.38 -0.18
C ARG A 175 16.42 19.12 -0.03
N VAL A 176 16.79 17.99 0.57
CA VAL A 176 18.19 17.57 0.76
C VAL A 176 18.72 16.93 -0.52
N GLY A 177 17.95 16.01 -1.07
CA GLY A 177 18.28 15.32 -2.33
C GLY A 177 17.84 16.08 -3.58
N ASP A 178 17.27 17.30 -3.46
CA ASP A 178 16.64 18.06 -4.57
C ASP A 178 15.73 17.19 -5.42
N MET A 179 14.85 16.43 -4.73
CA MET A 179 13.91 15.52 -5.36
C MET A 179 12.46 15.89 -4.98
N TYR A 180 11.60 15.96 -5.97
CA TYR A 180 10.17 16.23 -5.80
C TYR A 180 9.33 15.26 -6.61
N ALA A 181 8.38 14.61 -5.97
CA ALA A 181 7.37 13.79 -6.63
C ALA A 181 5.97 14.21 -6.18
N GLU A 182 5.05 14.32 -7.13
CA GLU A 182 3.63 14.57 -6.89
C GLU A 182 2.82 13.52 -7.63
N ILE A 183 2.08 12.73 -6.87
CA ILE A 183 1.15 11.70 -7.36
C ILE A 183 -0.26 12.16 -7.07
N LYS A 184 -1.16 12.10 -8.07
CA LYS A 184 -2.59 12.37 -7.91
C LYS A 184 -3.43 11.19 -8.33
N SER A 185 -4.43 10.91 -7.52
CA SER A 185 -5.42 9.86 -7.76
C SER A 185 -4.77 8.52 -8.09
N LEU A 186 -3.84 8.07 -7.23
CA LEU A 186 -3.33 6.70 -7.29
C LEU A 186 -4.44 5.75 -6.84
N THR A 187 -4.69 4.76 -7.66
CA THR A 187 -5.46 3.56 -7.30
C THR A 187 -4.59 2.34 -7.51
N HIS A 188 -4.50 1.48 -6.51
CA HIS A 188 -3.78 0.23 -6.58
C HIS A 188 -4.58 -0.85 -5.85
N GLU A 189 -4.82 -1.96 -6.51
CA GLU A 189 -5.52 -3.10 -5.94
C GLU A 189 -4.66 -4.34 -6.12
N GLY A 190 -4.62 -5.19 -5.11
CA GLY A 190 -3.91 -6.44 -5.15
C GLY A 190 -4.67 -7.56 -4.47
N SER A 191 -4.51 -8.77 -4.99
CA SER A 191 -5.07 -9.99 -4.41
C SER A 191 -4.13 -11.17 -4.61
N GLY A 192 -4.12 -12.08 -3.61
CA GLY A 192 -3.32 -13.29 -3.63
C GLY A 192 -3.47 -14.04 -2.31
N ASP A 193 -3.11 -15.30 -2.26
CA ASP A 193 -3.08 -16.06 -1.01
C ASP A 193 -1.64 -16.15 -0.49
N PHE A 194 -1.24 -15.16 0.29
CA PHE A 194 0.11 -15.04 0.85
C PHE A 194 0.42 -16.08 1.95
N THR A 195 -0.53 -16.98 2.26
CA THR A 195 -0.28 -18.10 3.18
C THR A 195 0.30 -19.33 2.50
N LEU A 196 0.34 -19.32 1.17
CA LEU A 196 0.82 -20.43 0.35
C LEU A 196 2.23 -20.16 -0.16
N ASP A 197 3.03 -21.21 -0.27
CA ASP A 197 4.36 -21.15 -0.91
C ASP A 197 4.27 -20.87 -2.42
N ASN A 198 3.14 -21.20 -3.03
CA ASN A 198 2.87 -20.99 -4.45
C ASN A 198 1.49 -20.33 -4.59
N PHE A 199 1.45 -19.12 -5.15
CA PHE A 199 0.20 -18.40 -5.34
C PHE A 199 0.26 -17.46 -6.55
N LEU A 200 -0.92 -17.05 -7.02
CA LEU A 200 -1.07 -16.01 -8.03
C LEU A 200 -1.28 -14.66 -7.30
N LEU A 201 -0.36 -13.73 -7.50
CA LEU A 201 -0.52 -12.32 -7.13
C LEU A 201 -1.06 -11.56 -8.33
N GLN A 202 -2.22 -10.95 -8.18
CA GLN A 202 -2.82 -10.08 -9.20
C GLN A 202 -2.83 -8.66 -8.70
N THR A 203 -2.29 -7.74 -9.49
CA THR A 203 -2.27 -6.32 -9.14
C THR A 203 -2.66 -5.44 -10.31
N GLN A 204 -3.38 -4.36 -10.00
CA GLN A 204 -3.70 -3.29 -10.93
C GLN A 204 -3.38 -1.95 -10.29
N THR A 205 -2.60 -1.11 -11.00
CA THR A 205 -2.23 0.24 -10.55
C THR A 205 -2.61 1.26 -11.60
N ASN A 206 -3.32 2.30 -11.20
CA ASN A 206 -3.61 3.46 -12.04
C ASN A 206 -3.16 4.73 -11.34
N ILE A 207 -2.48 5.63 -12.07
CA ILE A 207 -2.08 6.95 -11.60
C ILE A 207 -2.56 7.96 -12.63
N GLU A 208 -3.39 8.92 -12.20
CA GLU A 208 -3.91 9.95 -13.11
C GLU A 208 -2.84 10.99 -13.48
N GLU A 209 -2.02 11.39 -12.51
CA GLU A 209 -0.93 12.34 -12.73
C GLU A 209 0.27 12.00 -11.84
N LEU A 210 1.44 11.80 -12.44
CA LEU A 210 2.73 11.76 -11.76
C LEU A 210 3.63 12.86 -12.30
N THR A 211 4.07 13.74 -11.42
CA THR A 211 5.12 14.72 -11.72
C THR A 211 6.36 14.34 -10.94
N PHE A 212 7.51 14.25 -11.60
CA PHE A 212 8.78 13.94 -10.97
C PHE A 212 9.87 14.90 -11.40
N LYS A 213 10.59 15.45 -10.41
CA LYS A 213 11.73 16.35 -10.61
C LYS A 213 12.90 15.86 -9.75
N MET A 214 14.09 15.99 -10.24
CA MET A 214 15.32 15.68 -9.51
C MET A 214 16.45 16.58 -10.05
N GLU A 215 17.27 17.14 -9.14
CA GLU A 215 18.38 18.03 -9.46
C GLU A 215 17.96 19.19 -10.38
N GLY A 216 16.85 19.86 -10.06
CA GLY A 216 16.27 20.95 -10.85
C GLY A 216 15.64 20.53 -12.17
N MET A 217 15.77 19.27 -12.59
CA MET A 217 15.27 18.74 -13.87
C MET A 217 13.92 18.03 -13.67
N ARG A 218 12.96 18.34 -14.57
CA ARG A 218 11.66 17.66 -14.60
C ARG A 218 11.70 16.48 -15.55
N TYR A 219 11.69 15.27 -15.00
CA TYR A 219 11.68 14.01 -15.75
C TYR A 219 10.27 13.63 -16.21
N LEU A 220 9.28 13.78 -15.33
CA LEU A 220 7.88 13.51 -15.66
C LEU A 220 7.02 14.73 -15.40
N LYS A 221 6.07 14.99 -16.27
CA LYS A 221 5.11 16.09 -16.15
C LYS A 221 3.70 15.54 -16.32
N LYS A 222 3.03 15.28 -15.19
CA LYS A 222 1.66 14.76 -15.17
C LYS A 222 1.50 13.51 -16.03
N ALA A 223 2.46 12.59 -15.94
CA ALA A 223 2.42 11.33 -16.64
C ALA A 223 1.33 10.43 -16.03
N LYS A 224 0.59 9.75 -16.90
CA LYS A 224 -0.42 8.75 -16.50
C LYS A 224 0.22 7.37 -16.52
N PHE A 225 -0.20 6.53 -15.56
CA PHE A 225 0.24 5.15 -15.51
C PHE A 225 -0.95 4.21 -15.46
N ASP A 226 -0.83 3.11 -16.19
CA ASP A 226 -1.73 1.96 -16.17
C ASP A 226 -0.86 0.70 -16.15
N ILE A 227 -0.84 0.01 -15.01
CA ILE A 227 0.08 -1.09 -14.76
C ILE A 227 -0.71 -2.29 -14.26
N LYS A 228 -0.54 -3.43 -14.92
CA LYS A 228 -1.11 -4.70 -14.52
C LYS A 228 0.00 -5.73 -14.35
N PHE A 229 0.06 -6.35 -13.17
CA PHE A 229 0.98 -7.45 -12.89
C PHE A 229 0.21 -8.64 -12.33
N ASP A 230 0.08 -9.67 -13.16
CA ASP A 230 -0.38 -10.99 -12.77
C ASP A 230 0.87 -11.88 -12.69
N THR A 231 1.27 -12.25 -11.48
CA THR A 231 2.54 -12.93 -11.21
C THR A 231 2.29 -14.22 -10.44
N GLU A 232 2.64 -15.37 -11.04
CA GLU A 232 2.73 -16.62 -10.29
C GLU A 232 4.01 -16.60 -9.47
N ILE A 233 3.86 -16.67 -8.15
CA ILE A 233 4.95 -16.62 -7.17
C ILE A 233 5.19 -18.02 -6.64
N ASP A 234 6.42 -18.53 -6.80
CA ASP A 234 6.93 -19.75 -6.19
C ASP A 234 8.01 -19.37 -5.19
N MET A 235 7.62 -19.31 -3.90
CA MET A 235 8.51 -18.92 -2.81
C MET A 235 9.60 -19.98 -2.54
N VAL A 236 9.32 -21.25 -2.84
CA VAL A 236 10.26 -22.37 -2.61
C VAL A 236 11.45 -22.28 -3.56
N ASN A 237 11.18 -21.93 -4.82
CA ASN A 237 12.19 -21.83 -5.86
C ASN A 237 12.58 -20.37 -6.16
N SER A 238 12.06 -19.40 -5.40
CA SER A 238 12.23 -17.95 -5.61
C SER A 238 12.00 -17.56 -7.07
N LYS A 239 10.92 -18.10 -7.67
CA LYS A 239 10.58 -17.90 -9.07
C LYS A 239 9.30 -17.09 -9.22
N TYR A 240 9.37 -16.08 -10.07
CA TYR A 240 8.30 -15.13 -10.37
C TYR A 240 7.96 -15.23 -11.84
N THR A 241 6.77 -15.75 -12.18
CA THR A 241 6.34 -15.94 -13.57
C THR A 241 5.25 -14.92 -13.90
N PHE A 242 5.50 -14.13 -14.94
CA PHE A 242 4.65 -13.04 -15.43
C PHE A 242 3.80 -13.53 -16.59
N LYS A 243 2.49 -13.24 -16.55
CA LYS A 243 1.55 -13.62 -17.62
C LYS A 243 0.60 -12.48 -17.90
N GLU A 244 0.51 -12.08 -19.17
CA GLU A 244 -0.39 -11.01 -19.62
C GLU A 244 -0.22 -9.70 -18.85
N ASN A 245 1.02 -9.35 -18.58
CA ASN A 245 1.39 -8.13 -17.84
C ASN A 245 1.58 -6.96 -18.78
N HIS A 246 1.27 -5.76 -18.27
CA HIS A 246 1.60 -4.55 -19.00
C HIS A 246 2.05 -3.42 -18.07
N PHE A 247 2.87 -2.53 -18.65
CA PHE A 247 3.29 -1.28 -18.07
C PHE A 247 2.96 -0.16 -19.05
N GLY A 248 1.94 0.61 -18.71
CA GLY A 248 1.50 1.76 -19.49
C GLY A 248 2.01 3.06 -18.90
N ILE A 249 2.53 3.94 -19.75
CA ILE A 249 2.88 5.31 -19.42
C ILE A 249 2.39 6.25 -20.52
N ASN A 250 1.46 7.14 -20.21
CA ASN A 250 0.72 7.94 -21.19
C ASN A 250 0.11 7.05 -22.29
N ASP A 251 0.50 7.24 -23.54
CA ASP A 251 0.02 6.46 -24.68
C ASP A 251 0.94 5.28 -25.04
N LEU A 252 2.02 5.05 -24.29
CA LEU A 252 2.92 3.94 -24.50
C LEU A 252 2.54 2.78 -23.61
N MET A 253 2.26 1.60 -24.21
CA MET A 253 1.97 0.36 -23.51
C MET A 253 3.04 -0.66 -23.84
N LEU A 254 3.74 -1.15 -22.80
CA LEU A 254 4.70 -2.23 -22.87
C LEU A 254 4.08 -3.47 -22.24
N ASN A 255 3.83 -4.49 -23.04
CA ASN A 255 3.41 -5.80 -22.57
C ASN A 255 4.64 -6.68 -22.33
N PHE A 256 4.59 -7.54 -21.33
CA PHE A 256 5.67 -8.47 -21.06
C PHE A 256 5.17 -9.77 -20.42
N ASP A 257 5.88 -10.84 -20.73
CA ASP A 257 5.65 -12.19 -20.23
C ASP A 257 6.99 -12.88 -19.96
N GLY A 258 6.97 -13.95 -19.19
CA GLY A 258 8.16 -14.74 -18.90
C GLY A 258 8.39 -14.95 -17.42
N TYR A 259 9.64 -15.06 -17.00
CA TYR A 259 9.96 -15.26 -15.58
C TYR A 259 11.29 -14.63 -15.18
N VAL A 260 11.40 -14.39 -13.86
CA VAL A 260 12.65 -14.14 -13.15
C VAL A 260 12.75 -15.17 -12.03
N ALA A 261 13.92 -15.78 -11.86
CA ALA A 261 14.19 -16.68 -10.75
C ALA A 261 15.50 -16.30 -10.05
N LEU A 262 15.51 -16.45 -8.72
CA LEU A 262 16.63 -16.19 -7.83
C LEU A 262 16.97 -17.49 -7.10
N PRO A 263 17.61 -18.48 -7.79
CA PRO A 263 17.85 -19.79 -7.22
C PRO A 263 18.82 -19.80 -6.03
N ASP A 264 19.64 -18.78 -5.93
CA ASP A 264 20.55 -18.48 -4.82
C ASP A 264 20.81 -16.97 -4.72
N ASP A 265 21.54 -16.53 -3.68
CA ASP A 265 21.76 -15.10 -3.39
C ASP A 265 22.60 -14.37 -4.46
N GLU A 266 23.38 -15.11 -5.27
CA GLU A 266 24.29 -14.55 -6.28
C GLU A 266 23.74 -14.69 -7.68
N THR A 267 22.75 -15.54 -7.91
CA THR A 267 22.25 -15.91 -9.22
C THR A 267 20.90 -15.28 -9.53
N THR A 268 20.81 -14.59 -10.67
CA THR A 268 19.53 -14.17 -11.27
C THR A 268 19.37 -14.83 -12.63
N GLU A 269 18.33 -15.60 -12.81
CA GLU A 269 17.92 -16.16 -14.10
C GLU A 269 16.69 -15.43 -14.62
N LEU A 270 16.70 -15.09 -15.91
CA LEU A 270 15.56 -14.43 -16.54
C LEU A 270 15.31 -14.97 -17.95
N ASP A 271 14.02 -15.04 -18.29
CA ASP A 271 13.55 -15.32 -19.66
C ASP A 271 12.27 -14.47 -19.86
N LEU A 272 12.46 -13.28 -20.40
CA LEU A 272 11.42 -12.27 -20.56
C LEU A 272 11.23 -11.96 -22.03
N THR A 273 10.00 -11.88 -22.48
CA THR A 273 9.60 -11.32 -23.76
C THR A 273 8.81 -10.06 -23.53
N PHE A 274 9.00 -9.07 -24.37
CA PHE A 274 8.27 -7.81 -24.27
C PHE A 274 7.91 -7.27 -25.64
N ASN A 275 6.80 -6.60 -25.72
CA ASN A 275 6.35 -5.93 -26.93
C ASN A 275 5.56 -4.66 -26.61
N THR A 276 5.61 -3.70 -27.53
CA THR A 276 4.69 -2.57 -27.51
C THR A 276 3.60 -2.80 -28.53
N GLU A 277 2.39 -2.37 -28.23
CA GLU A 277 1.39 -2.17 -29.23
C GLU A 277 1.86 -1.09 -30.23
N LYS A 278 1.30 -1.10 -31.44
CA LYS A 278 1.61 -0.09 -32.45
C LYS A 278 1.24 1.29 -31.90
N THR A 279 2.26 2.08 -31.61
CA THR A 279 2.13 3.42 -31.01
C THR A 279 2.76 4.50 -31.92
N THR A 280 2.46 5.76 -31.67
CA THR A 280 3.03 6.88 -32.45
C THR A 280 4.41 7.27 -31.91
N PHE A 281 5.29 7.75 -32.80
CA PHE A 281 6.53 8.37 -32.33
C PHE A 281 6.30 9.55 -31.39
N LYS A 282 5.18 10.26 -31.56
CA LYS A 282 4.78 11.37 -30.67
C LYS A 282 4.60 10.88 -29.22
N SER A 283 4.01 9.70 -29.03
CA SER A 283 3.82 9.12 -27.71
C SER A 283 5.14 8.81 -27.01
N VAL A 284 6.14 8.33 -27.78
CA VAL A 284 7.49 8.11 -27.24
C VAL A 284 8.17 9.43 -26.88
N LEU A 285 8.07 10.42 -27.76
CA LEU A 285 8.66 11.74 -27.48
C LEU A 285 8.05 12.41 -26.24
N SER A 286 6.79 12.11 -25.93
CA SER A 286 6.13 12.64 -24.71
C SER A 286 6.77 12.17 -23.40
N LEU A 287 7.63 11.15 -23.45
CA LEU A 287 8.39 10.63 -22.31
C LEU A 287 9.74 11.31 -22.13
N ILE A 288 10.20 12.10 -23.14
CA ILE A 288 11.46 12.81 -23.05
C ILE A 288 11.30 13.98 -22.06
N PRO A 289 12.19 14.13 -21.08
CA PRO A 289 12.16 15.24 -20.14
C PRO A 289 12.17 16.59 -20.87
N ALA A 290 11.41 17.55 -20.33
CA ALA A 290 11.22 18.85 -20.98
C ALA A 290 12.53 19.62 -21.24
N VAL A 291 13.58 19.36 -20.46
CA VAL A 291 14.91 19.98 -20.62
C VAL A 291 15.56 19.61 -21.97
N TYR A 292 15.26 18.40 -22.47
CA TYR A 292 15.78 17.95 -23.78
C TYR A 292 14.80 18.29 -24.92
N MET A 293 13.58 18.74 -24.62
CA MET A 293 12.58 19.02 -25.64
C MET A 293 12.93 20.20 -26.52
N SER A 294 13.75 21.16 -26.08
CA SER A 294 14.22 22.28 -26.91
C SER A 294 14.89 21.79 -28.20
N ASP A 295 15.61 20.68 -28.14
CA ASP A 295 16.29 20.11 -29.30
C ASP A 295 15.31 19.35 -30.23
N PHE A 296 14.13 19.04 -29.75
CA PHE A 296 13.09 18.27 -30.46
C PHE A 296 11.87 19.09 -30.88
N GLU A 297 11.72 20.35 -30.46
CA GLU A 297 10.56 21.21 -30.76
C GLU A 297 10.29 21.35 -32.24
N THR A 298 11.33 21.30 -33.09
CA THR A 298 11.19 21.41 -34.55
C THR A 298 10.97 20.06 -35.24
N ILE A 299 11.07 18.95 -34.53
CA ILE A 299 10.92 17.61 -35.08
C ILE A 299 9.43 17.33 -35.31
N LYS A 300 9.04 17.26 -36.59
CA LYS A 300 7.73 16.73 -36.96
C LYS A 300 7.82 15.23 -37.07
N THR A 301 7.16 14.54 -36.14
CA THR A 301 7.08 13.06 -36.17
C THR A 301 5.80 12.63 -36.83
N ASP A 302 5.91 11.70 -37.74
CA ASP A 302 4.77 10.96 -38.32
C ASP A 302 5.13 9.48 -38.37
N GLY A 303 4.09 8.65 -38.39
CA GLY A 303 4.25 7.20 -38.40
C GLY A 303 4.11 6.56 -37.01
N ASN A 304 4.12 5.24 -37.07
CA ASN A 304 3.98 4.41 -35.88
C ASN A 304 5.22 3.53 -35.74
N PHE A 305 5.49 3.12 -34.53
CA PHE A 305 6.50 2.10 -34.25
C PHE A 305 5.93 0.98 -33.40
N ALA A 306 6.56 -0.16 -33.43
CA ALA A 306 6.34 -1.25 -32.49
C ALA A 306 7.70 -1.81 -32.11
N LEU A 307 7.87 -2.10 -30.84
CA LEU A 307 9.06 -2.74 -30.29
C LEU A 307 8.71 -4.17 -29.92
N ASN A 308 9.57 -5.12 -30.32
CA ASN A 308 9.51 -6.49 -29.83
C ASN A 308 10.92 -6.87 -29.39
N GLY A 309 11.03 -7.49 -28.25
CA GLY A 309 12.30 -7.89 -27.69
C GLY A 309 12.20 -9.07 -26.76
N MET A 310 13.38 -9.58 -26.43
CA MET A 310 13.53 -10.61 -25.43
C MET A 310 14.79 -10.36 -24.62
N ALA A 311 14.75 -10.72 -23.35
CA ALA A 311 15.90 -10.76 -22.48
C ALA A 311 15.97 -12.15 -21.85
N LYS A 312 17.07 -12.89 -22.13
CA LYS A 312 17.25 -14.24 -21.62
C LYS A 312 18.67 -14.45 -21.19
N GLY A 313 18.85 -14.93 -19.98
CA GLY A 313 20.18 -15.20 -19.47
C GLY A 313 20.21 -15.56 -18.01
N LYS A 314 21.43 -15.81 -17.57
CA LYS A 314 21.80 -16.03 -16.19
C LYS A 314 22.90 -15.04 -15.83
N MET A 315 22.66 -14.24 -14.81
CA MET A 315 23.65 -13.36 -14.20
C MET A 315 24.12 -13.99 -12.90
N VAL A 316 25.41 -13.99 -12.69
CA VAL A 316 26.01 -14.42 -11.42
C VAL A 316 26.75 -13.20 -10.87
N GLY A 317 26.41 -12.79 -9.65
CA GLY A 317 27.10 -11.71 -8.96
C GLY A 317 28.56 -12.10 -8.65
N ASP A 318 29.41 -11.10 -8.51
CA ASP A 318 30.82 -11.29 -8.12
C ASP A 318 30.93 -11.42 -6.60
#